data_a670bfe83e91eba579ee1169566844ff
#
_entry.id   a670bfe83e91eba579ee1169566844ff
#
_cell.length_a   1.000
_cell.length_b   1.000
_cell.length_c   1.000
_cell.angle_alpha   90.00
_cell.angle_beta   90.00
_cell.angle_gamma   90.00
#
_symmetry.space_group_name_H-M   'P 1'
#
loop_
_entity.id
_entity.type
_entity.pdbx_description
1 polymer ?
#
loop_
_entity_poly.entity_id
_entity_poly.type
_entity_poly.pdbx_seq_one_letter_code
_entity_poly.pdbx_strand_id
1 'polypeptide(L)'
;KGRRGKGREGKAREGKGREELLEEVRMRAQSLEKGKWITGMGWNQDSWDGKFPTKEDLDAVCPDHPVKLTRCCGHAFWCNSLALELAGFHLDEVSKLDPKEYPVNEEGKLLGVLIDGGCKSIEGVLPEDTREDTVSHFKMAEEEALRFGITAVMNKGAGLVTASSTDCGRSAVALEKELFEKEELKIRYYEALAGQDEYFDDCFKDGLHIDLCHGKFTLRSIKLFGDGAFGARSAWISRDYRDQPGKRGFGILTDEEMIRLFKRADEKNVQISIHSIGDVSIKQILDCYETAFADSLHKDRRFCIEHCHLPSDEDLARIVSYGIIFSTQFLQLSLDMDVIPGILPDALLKRLYIWRTVVEKGVIVTNGSDSPCSTMNPFESMHTAVTRLSERGTNTFEEKPYKEALTRLQALRAYTTTAAYSMFKEKELGSLECGKLADFVVTDKDYFTCVEEEIPKIRVLKTYIGGELCYSAE
;
A
#
# COMPACT_ATOMS: atom_id res chain seq x y z
N LYS A 1 22.45 -0.05 35.11
CA LYS A 1 22.43 0.64 33.82
C LYS A 1 21.93 -0.40 32.81
N GLY A 2 20.60 -0.57 32.70
CA GLY A 2 19.95 -1.53 31.84
C GLY A 2 19.71 -0.90 30.48
N ARG A 3 20.20 -1.52 29.42
CA ARG A 3 19.76 -1.27 28.05
C ARG A 3 18.35 -1.87 27.92
N ARG A 4 17.34 -1.04 27.87
CA ARG A 4 15.99 -1.43 27.41
C ARG A 4 16.10 -1.78 25.93
N GLY A 5 15.82 -3.03 25.60
CA GLY A 5 15.75 -3.49 24.22
C GLY A 5 14.59 -2.81 23.51
N LYS A 6 14.87 -1.99 22.50
CA LYS A 6 13.90 -1.47 21.57
C LYS A 6 13.32 -2.65 20.79
N GLY A 7 12.02 -2.87 20.92
CA GLY A 7 11.29 -3.85 20.09
C GLY A 7 11.36 -3.40 18.62
N ARG A 8 12.17 -4.07 17.85
CA ARG A 8 12.08 -4.00 16.38
C ARG A 8 10.96 -4.96 15.98
N GLU A 9 9.87 -4.44 15.44
CA GLU A 9 9.02 -5.24 14.57
C GLU A 9 9.90 -5.72 13.41
N GLY A 10 10.11 -7.04 13.36
CA GLY A 10 10.92 -7.62 12.30
C GLY A 10 10.17 -7.57 10.98
N LYS A 11 10.40 -6.54 10.16
CA LYS A 11 10.05 -6.62 8.73
C LYS A 11 10.83 -7.81 8.16
N ALA A 12 10.12 -8.86 7.74
CA ALA A 12 10.71 -9.86 6.87
C ALA A 12 11.17 -9.10 5.62
N ARG A 13 12.48 -9.01 5.38
CA ARG A 13 13.00 -8.46 4.14
C ARG A 13 12.53 -9.37 3.02
N GLU A 14 11.90 -8.79 2.00
CA GLU A 14 11.59 -9.54 0.78
C GLU A 14 12.86 -10.22 0.27
N GLY A 15 12.72 -11.52 -0.07
CA GLY A 15 13.86 -12.36 -0.46
C GLY A 15 14.39 -13.30 0.62
N LYS A 16 13.92 -13.24 1.86
CA LYS A 16 14.27 -14.23 2.87
C LYS A 16 13.64 -15.58 2.53
N GLY A 17 14.43 -16.63 2.64
CA GLY A 17 13.95 -17.99 2.56
C GLY A 17 12.94 -18.30 3.68
N ARG A 18 12.07 -19.29 3.46
CA ARG A 18 11.09 -19.75 4.45
C ARG A 18 11.75 -20.07 5.80
N GLU A 19 12.94 -20.68 5.79
CA GLU A 19 13.71 -21.04 6.99
C GLU A 19 14.18 -19.82 7.78
N GLU A 20 14.62 -18.76 7.09
CA GLU A 20 15.05 -17.50 7.75
C GLU A 20 13.88 -16.81 8.44
N LEU A 21 12.70 -16.83 7.82
CA LEU A 21 11.49 -16.26 8.41
C LEU A 21 11.07 -17.05 9.66
N LEU A 22 11.11 -18.38 9.61
CA LEU A 22 10.82 -19.24 10.76
C LEU A 22 11.81 -19.00 11.91
N GLU A 23 13.09 -18.77 11.60
CA GLU A 23 14.08 -18.43 12.62
C GLU A 23 13.79 -17.06 13.27
N GLU A 24 13.32 -16.06 12.52
CA GLU A 24 12.89 -14.78 13.09
C GLU A 24 11.69 -14.94 14.04
N VAL A 25 10.70 -15.76 13.64
CA VAL A 25 9.57 -16.11 14.51
C VAL A 25 10.06 -16.75 15.81
N ARG A 26 11.01 -17.71 15.71
CA ARG A 26 11.62 -18.36 16.88
C ARG A 26 12.32 -17.37 17.80
N MET A 27 13.14 -16.47 17.22
CA MET A 27 13.83 -15.43 18.01
C MET A 27 12.85 -14.49 18.69
N ARG A 28 11.77 -14.12 17.98
CA ARG A 28 10.73 -13.26 18.55
C ARG A 28 10.00 -13.96 19.68
N ALA A 29 9.66 -15.22 19.55
CA ALA A 29 9.02 -16.01 20.60
C ALA A 29 9.86 -16.03 21.91
N GLN A 30 11.19 -16.16 21.79
CA GLN A 30 12.09 -16.14 22.95
C GLN A 30 12.13 -14.80 23.68
N SER A 31 11.74 -13.71 23.02
CA SER A 31 11.77 -12.34 23.59
C SER A 31 10.46 -11.91 24.25
N LEU A 32 9.40 -12.71 24.13
CA LEU A 32 8.06 -12.38 24.61
C LEU A 32 7.62 -13.29 25.76
N GLU A 33 6.69 -12.81 26.57
CA GLU A 33 5.96 -13.63 27.54
C GLU A 33 5.06 -14.63 26.78
N LYS A 34 5.01 -15.88 27.26
CA LYS A 34 4.18 -16.93 26.65
C LYS A 34 2.73 -16.50 26.48
N GLY A 35 2.12 -16.91 25.37
CA GLY A 35 0.75 -16.57 25.04
C GLY A 35 0.56 -15.21 24.38
N LYS A 36 1.58 -14.38 24.28
CA LYS A 36 1.50 -13.12 23.51
C LYS A 36 1.50 -13.40 22.02
N TRP A 37 0.69 -12.67 21.29
CA TRP A 37 0.64 -12.76 19.83
C TRP A 37 1.97 -12.36 19.18
N ILE A 38 2.34 -13.08 18.13
CA ILE A 38 3.40 -12.70 17.21
C ILE A 38 2.76 -12.35 15.88
N THR A 39 2.89 -11.10 15.50
CA THR A 39 2.43 -10.61 14.19
C THR A 39 3.61 -10.19 13.34
N GLY A 40 3.47 -10.34 12.02
CA GLY A 40 4.48 -9.94 11.06
C GLY A 40 3.87 -9.83 9.66
N MET A 41 4.66 -9.31 8.70
CA MET A 41 4.24 -9.13 7.31
C MET A 41 5.41 -9.39 6.37
N GLY A 42 5.09 -9.82 5.13
CA GLY A 42 6.06 -9.85 4.03
C GLY A 42 6.41 -11.24 3.52
N TRP A 43 5.75 -12.31 4.00
CA TRP A 43 5.98 -13.63 3.41
C TRP A 43 5.40 -13.73 2.00
N ASN A 44 6.07 -14.49 1.15
CA ASN A 44 5.67 -14.71 -0.24
C ASN A 44 6.11 -16.10 -0.70
N GLN A 45 5.15 -17.03 -0.81
CA GLN A 45 5.42 -18.40 -1.24
C GLN A 45 5.95 -18.45 -2.69
N ASP A 46 5.60 -17.48 -3.53
CA ASP A 46 6.05 -17.44 -4.92
C ASP A 46 7.56 -17.19 -5.01
N SER A 47 8.17 -16.62 -3.96
CA SER A 47 9.64 -16.48 -3.82
C SER A 47 10.32 -17.76 -3.31
N TRP A 48 9.56 -18.78 -2.91
CA TRP A 48 10.06 -20.04 -2.38
C TRP A 48 9.88 -21.17 -3.40
N ASP A 49 9.03 -22.13 -3.06
CA ASP A 49 8.69 -23.30 -3.90
C ASP A 49 7.32 -23.19 -4.59
N GLY A 50 6.66 -22.05 -4.46
CA GLY A 50 5.33 -21.78 -5.00
C GLY A 50 4.17 -22.40 -4.20
N LYS A 51 4.47 -23.15 -3.13
CA LYS A 51 3.46 -23.79 -2.29
C LYS A 51 3.15 -22.95 -1.07
N PHE A 52 1.88 -22.92 -0.67
CA PHE A 52 1.53 -22.32 0.60
C PHE A 52 2.27 -22.96 1.76
N PRO A 53 2.73 -22.17 2.74
CA PRO A 53 3.29 -22.70 3.98
C PRO A 53 2.19 -23.34 4.83
N THR A 54 2.59 -24.10 5.84
CA THR A 54 1.66 -24.81 6.70
C THR A 54 1.71 -24.32 8.14
N LYS A 55 0.62 -24.53 8.88
CA LYS A 55 0.59 -24.20 10.32
C LYS A 55 1.64 -24.99 11.11
N GLU A 56 1.92 -26.23 10.67
CA GLU A 56 2.92 -27.10 11.29
C GLU A 56 4.34 -26.51 11.24
N ASP A 57 4.66 -25.72 10.20
CA ASP A 57 5.95 -25.04 10.12
C ASP A 57 6.11 -24.01 11.25
N LEU A 58 5.05 -23.25 11.55
CA LEU A 58 5.03 -22.29 12.65
C LEU A 58 4.95 -22.99 14.00
N ASP A 59 4.15 -24.04 14.12
CA ASP A 59 4.03 -24.84 15.36
C ASP A 59 5.37 -25.41 15.80
N ALA A 60 6.21 -25.86 14.85
CA ALA A 60 7.53 -26.42 15.12
C ALA A 60 8.50 -25.38 15.73
N VAL A 61 8.35 -24.10 15.44
CA VAL A 61 9.25 -23.04 15.90
C VAL A 61 8.64 -22.17 17.01
N CYS A 62 7.32 -22.14 17.11
CA CYS A 62 6.59 -21.25 18.00
C CYS A 62 5.28 -21.88 18.54
N PRO A 63 5.35 -22.93 19.38
CA PRO A 63 4.16 -23.62 19.88
C PRO A 63 3.43 -22.86 21.00
N ASP A 64 4.12 -21.97 21.72
CA ASP A 64 3.62 -21.33 22.93
C ASP A 64 2.99 -19.93 22.69
N HIS A 65 2.99 -19.44 21.46
CA HIS A 65 2.48 -18.14 21.05
C HIS A 65 1.54 -18.27 19.86
N PRO A 66 0.39 -17.60 19.82
CA PRO A 66 -0.38 -17.50 18.60
C PRO A 66 0.38 -16.63 17.59
N VAL A 67 0.51 -17.13 16.36
CA VAL A 67 1.25 -16.47 15.26
C VAL A 67 0.32 -16.14 14.12
N LYS A 68 0.40 -14.90 13.64
CA LYS A 68 -0.27 -14.42 12.43
C LYS A 68 0.73 -13.64 11.57
N LEU A 69 1.09 -14.16 10.42
CA LEU A 69 1.95 -13.51 9.45
C LEU A 69 1.15 -13.10 8.22
N THR A 70 1.17 -11.82 7.88
CA THR A 70 0.50 -11.28 6.69
C THR A 70 1.37 -11.49 5.47
N ARG A 71 0.79 -11.97 4.37
CA ARG A 71 1.45 -12.05 3.08
C ARG A 71 1.82 -10.65 2.56
N CYS A 72 2.87 -10.55 1.74
CA CYS A 72 3.32 -9.27 1.17
C CYS A 72 2.22 -8.47 0.46
N CYS A 73 1.22 -9.12 -0.11
CA CYS A 73 0.07 -8.44 -0.75
C CYS A 73 -1.03 -7.97 0.23
N GLY A 74 -0.94 -8.29 1.52
CA GLY A 74 -1.98 -7.95 2.50
C GLY A 74 -3.23 -8.86 2.51
N HIS A 75 -3.43 -9.70 1.48
CA HIS A 75 -4.66 -10.46 1.25
C HIS A 75 -4.64 -11.90 1.76
N ALA A 76 -3.60 -12.32 2.48
CA ALA A 76 -3.55 -13.65 3.08
C ALA A 76 -2.78 -13.64 4.40
N PHE A 77 -3.22 -14.46 5.35
CA PHE A 77 -2.55 -14.69 6.64
C PHE A 77 -2.03 -16.12 6.70
N TRP A 78 -0.83 -16.29 7.26
CA TRP A 78 -0.30 -17.57 7.66
C TRP A 78 -0.28 -17.64 9.18
N CYS A 79 -1.05 -18.60 9.71
CA CYS A 79 -1.34 -18.75 11.13
C CYS A 79 -0.89 -20.13 11.62
N ASN A 80 -0.44 -20.20 12.87
CA ASN A 80 -0.17 -21.47 13.53
C ASN A 80 -1.44 -22.08 14.14
N SER A 81 -1.34 -23.31 14.64
CA SER A 81 -2.48 -24.02 15.23
C SER A 81 -3.10 -23.27 16.40
N LEU A 82 -2.30 -22.65 17.26
CA LEU A 82 -2.79 -21.90 18.43
C LEU A 82 -3.60 -20.66 18.02
N ALA A 83 -3.19 -19.95 16.98
CA ALA A 83 -3.95 -18.81 16.45
C ALA A 83 -5.29 -19.25 15.86
N LEU A 84 -5.32 -20.37 15.13
CA LEU A 84 -6.56 -20.93 14.58
C LEU A 84 -7.51 -21.42 15.67
N GLU A 85 -6.98 -22.05 16.73
CA GLU A 85 -7.78 -22.49 17.89
C GLU A 85 -8.44 -21.30 18.59
N LEU A 86 -7.68 -20.22 18.84
CA LEU A 86 -8.22 -18.98 19.41
C LEU A 86 -9.32 -18.35 18.54
N ALA A 87 -9.23 -18.49 17.22
CA ALA A 87 -10.26 -18.05 16.28
C ALA A 87 -11.48 -19.02 16.19
N GLY A 88 -11.50 -20.09 16.96
CA GLY A 88 -12.60 -21.03 17.04
C GLY A 88 -12.61 -22.07 15.90
N PHE A 89 -11.50 -22.25 15.17
CA PHE A 89 -11.41 -23.30 14.17
C PHE A 89 -11.22 -24.66 14.84
N HIS A 90 -12.29 -25.44 14.90
CA HIS A 90 -12.26 -26.81 15.37
C HIS A 90 -12.17 -27.80 14.20
N LEU A 91 -11.37 -28.85 14.35
CA LEU A 91 -11.08 -29.84 13.29
C LEU A 91 -12.32 -30.45 12.62
N ASP A 92 -13.45 -30.49 13.34
CA ASP A 92 -14.69 -31.14 12.88
C ASP A 92 -15.55 -30.26 11.95
N GLU A 93 -15.23 -28.97 11.78
CA GLU A 93 -16.03 -28.02 10.99
C GLU A 93 -15.38 -27.57 9.67
N VAL A 94 -14.18 -28.03 9.37
CA VAL A 94 -13.40 -27.63 8.16
C VAL A 94 -14.15 -27.88 6.87
N SER A 95 -14.96 -28.95 6.81
CA SER A 95 -15.75 -29.30 5.63
C SER A 95 -16.85 -28.30 5.26
N LYS A 96 -17.18 -27.36 6.16
CA LYS A 96 -18.17 -26.29 5.95
C LYS A 96 -17.55 -25.00 5.41
N LEU A 97 -16.22 -24.89 5.42
CA LEU A 97 -15.49 -23.70 5.00
C LEU A 97 -15.28 -23.67 3.48
N ASP A 98 -15.27 -22.49 2.87
CA ASP A 98 -14.93 -22.35 1.46
C ASP A 98 -13.41 -22.62 1.26
N PRO A 99 -13.01 -23.67 0.51
CA PRO A 99 -11.60 -23.96 0.28
C PRO A 99 -10.82 -22.85 -0.45
N LYS A 100 -11.51 -21.89 -1.05
CA LYS A 100 -10.88 -20.71 -1.68
C LYS A 100 -10.35 -19.74 -0.65
N GLU A 101 -11.05 -19.61 0.47
CA GLU A 101 -10.64 -18.73 1.58
C GLU A 101 -9.85 -19.49 2.66
N TYR A 102 -10.06 -20.80 2.75
CA TYR A 102 -9.50 -21.71 3.77
C TYR A 102 -8.81 -22.91 3.11
N PRO A 103 -7.62 -22.72 2.54
CA PRO A 103 -6.87 -23.80 1.89
C PRO A 103 -6.67 -25.03 2.81
N VAL A 104 -6.87 -26.23 2.25
CA VAL A 104 -6.70 -27.51 2.93
C VAL A 104 -5.64 -28.35 2.24
N ASN A 105 -5.05 -29.29 2.99
CA ASN A 105 -4.15 -30.29 2.44
C ASN A 105 -4.91 -31.47 1.79
N GLU A 106 -4.18 -32.47 1.27
CA GLU A 106 -4.76 -33.67 0.63
C GLU A 106 -5.65 -34.50 1.58
N GLU A 107 -5.46 -34.36 2.89
CA GLU A 107 -6.27 -35.02 3.92
C GLU A 107 -7.50 -34.19 4.34
N GLY A 108 -7.72 -33.02 3.72
CA GLY A 108 -8.83 -32.11 4.06
C GLY A 108 -8.61 -31.30 5.34
N LYS A 109 -7.38 -31.20 5.87
CA LYS A 109 -7.02 -30.39 7.04
C LYS A 109 -6.58 -29.01 6.62
N LEU A 110 -6.92 -27.96 7.41
CA LEU A 110 -6.48 -26.60 7.19
C LEU A 110 -4.95 -26.50 7.12
N LEU A 111 -4.45 -25.84 6.08
CA LEU A 111 -3.01 -25.53 5.95
C LEU A 111 -2.54 -24.49 6.97
N GLY A 112 -3.43 -23.65 7.48
CA GLY A 112 -3.09 -22.51 8.30
C GLY A 112 -2.95 -21.21 7.51
N VAL A 113 -3.23 -21.26 6.22
CA VAL A 113 -3.33 -20.06 5.38
C VAL A 113 -4.80 -19.67 5.26
N LEU A 114 -5.08 -18.39 5.45
CA LEU A 114 -6.41 -17.78 5.32
C LEU A 114 -6.33 -16.70 4.23
N ILE A 115 -7.33 -16.61 3.37
CA ILE A 115 -7.32 -15.72 2.20
C ILE A 115 -8.55 -14.82 2.24
N ASP A 116 -8.38 -13.54 1.92
CA ASP A 116 -9.45 -12.53 1.79
C ASP A 116 -10.47 -12.58 2.96
N GLY A 117 -11.70 -13.04 2.70
CA GLY A 117 -12.76 -13.15 3.71
C GLY A 117 -12.40 -14.01 4.90
N GLY A 118 -11.57 -15.05 4.69
CA GLY A 118 -11.06 -15.92 5.74
C GLY A 118 -10.20 -15.21 6.78
N CYS A 119 -9.51 -14.14 6.39
CA CYS A 119 -8.66 -13.35 7.30
C CYS A 119 -9.44 -12.72 8.46
N LYS A 120 -10.71 -12.35 8.25
CA LYS A 120 -11.57 -11.74 9.27
C LYS A 120 -11.73 -12.59 10.53
N SER A 121 -11.63 -13.90 10.40
CA SER A 121 -11.75 -14.82 11.54
C SER A 121 -10.60 -14.66 12.54
N ILE A 122 -9.40 -14.36 12.06
CA ILE A 122 -8.23 -14.09 12.92
C ILE A 122 -8.23 -12.65 13.41
N GLU A 123 -8.64 -11.70 12.57
CA GLU A 123 -8.71 -10.29 12.95
C GLU A 123 -9.60 -10.08 14.18
N GLY A 124 -10.71 -10.81 14.26
CA GLY A 124 -11.65 -10.73 15.40
C GLY A 124 -11.11 -11.24 16.75
N VAL A 125 -9.97 -11.94 16.77
CA VAL A 125 -9.37 -12.47 18.00
C VAL A 125 -7.98 -11.89 18.30
N LEU A 126 -7.46 -11.03 17.43
CA LEU A 126 -6.26 -10.28 17.72
C LEU A 126 -6.52 -9.33 18.90
N PRO A 127 -5.57 -9.18 19.81
CA PRO A 127 -5.69 -8.13 20.82
C PRO A 127 -5.73 -6.77 20.13
N GLU A 128 -6.62 -5.91 20.60
CA GLU A 128 -6.62 -4.52 20.16
C GLU A 128 -5.34 -3.84 20.63
N ASP A 129 -4.74 -3.02 19.75
CA ASP A 129 -3.65 -2.15 20.15
C ASP A 129 -4.13 -1.18 21.21
N THR A 130 -3.35 -1.02 22.25
CA THR A 130 -3.60 0.05 23.22
C THR A 130 -3.34 1.41 22.55
N ARG A 131 -3.89 2.49 23.12
CA ARG A 131 -3.60 3.84 22.66
C ARG A 131 -2.09 4.12 22.64
N GLU A 132 -1.37 3.65 23.64
CA GLU A 132 0.09 3.77 23.75
C GLU A 132 0.82 3.01 22.63
N ASP A 133 0.34 1.83 22.27
CA ASP A 133 0.89 1.06 21.14
C ASP A 133 0.69 1.82 19.82
N THR A 134 -0.52 2.31 19.57
CA THR A 134 -0.85 3.08 18.38
C THR A 134 0.00 4.36 18.27
N VAL A 135 0.16 5.11 19.34
CA VAL A 135 1.05 6.30 19.39
C VAL A 135 2.50 5.91 19.09
N SER A 136 2.97 4.78 19.64
CA SER A 136 4.31 4.26 19.37
C SER A 136 4.49 3.92 17.90
N HIS A 137 3.49 3.28 17.27
CA HIS A 137 3.50 2.93 15.84
C HIS A 137 3.58 4.17 14.94
N PHE A 138 2.80 5.22 15.22
CA PHE A 138 2.90 6.49 14.50
C PHE A 138 4.30 7.11 14.59
N LYS A 139 4.87 7.17 15.78
CA LYS A 139 6.21 7.74 15.98
C LYS A 139 7.31 6.93 15.29
N MET A 140 7.21 5.62 15.32
CA MET A 140 8.16 4.74 14.63
C MET A 140 8.07 4.91 13.09
N ALA A 141 6.85 4.97 12.54
CA ALA A 141 6.63 5.19 11.12
C ALA A 141 7.15 6.57 10.69
N GLU A 142 6.93 7.61 11.49
CA GLU A 142 7.44 8.94 11.22
C GLU A 142 8.97 9.01 11.29
N GLU A 143 9.60 8.39 12.31
CA GLU A 143 11.07 8.32 12.43
C GLU A 143 11.67 7.65 11.17
N GLU A 144 11.05 6.59 10.68
CA GLU A 144 11.50 5.93 9.45
C GLU A 144 11.28 6.80 8.21
N ALA A 145 10.12 7.45 8.09
CA ALA A 145 9.82 8.38 7.01
C ALA A 145 10.84 9.54 6.95
N LEU A 146 11.12 10.17 8.09
CA LEU A 146 12.11 11.24 8.19
C LEU A 146 13.52 10.78 7.82
N ARG A 147 13.90 9.55 8.19
CA ARG A 147 15.18 8.93 7.82
C ARG A 147 15.32 8.75 6.31
N PHE A 148 14.22 8.52 5.61
CA PHE A 148 14.19 8.44 4.15
C PHE A 148 13.90 9.77 3.46
N GLY A 149 13.82 10.87 4.20
CA GLY A 149 13.62 12.20 3.64
C GLY A 149 12.19 12.53 3.25
N ILE A 150 11.22 11.78 3.79
CA ILE A 150 9.80 12.02 3.53
C ILE A 150 9.34 13.15 4.46
N THR A 151 8.79 14.21 3.89
CA THR A 151 8.30 15.40 4.61
C THR A 151 6.78 15.48 4.65
N ALA A 152 6.11 14.80 3.72
CA ALA A 152 4.66 14.73 3.63
C ALA A 152 4.22 13.35 3.11
N VAL A 153 3.08 12.89 3.60
CA VAL A 153 2.47 11.62 3.18
C VAL A 153 0.99 11.81 2.83
N MET A 154 0.55 11.10 1.79
CA MET A 154 -0.86 10.78 1.60
C MET A 154 -1.11 9.42 2.23
N ASN A 155 -1.75 9.38 3.39
CA ASN A 155 -2.18 8.15 4.01
C ASN A 155 -3.49 7.69 3.36
N LYS A 156 -3.47 6.53 2.72
CA LYS A 156 -4.58 6.00 1.93
C LYS A 156 -5.40 4.98 2.72
N GLY A 157 -5.87 5.38 3.87
CA GLY A 157 -6.77 4.55 4.63
C GLY A 157 -6.58 4.60 6.13
N ALA A 158 -6.80 5.75 6.70
CA ALA A 158 -7.00 5.84 8.14
C ALA A 158 -8.05 4.81 8.57
N GLY A 159 -7.66 3.87 9.40
CA GLY A 159 -8.52 2.79 9.88
C GLY A 159 -8.52 1.48 9.07
N LEU A 160 -7.83 1.41 7.93
CA LEU A 160 -7.68 0.13 7.21
C LEU A 160 -6.74 -0.85 7.92
N VAL A 161 -5.84 -0.35 8.74
CA VAL A 161 -4.82 -1.16 9.44
C VAL A 161 -5.33 -1.72 10.76
N THR A 162 -6.39 -1.14 11.32
CA THR A 162 -7.05 -1.65 12.52
C THR A 162 -8.35 -2.35 12.14
N ALA A 163 -8.23 -3.49 11.47
CA ALA A 163 -9.37 -4.30 11.04
C ALA A 163 -10.27 -4.81 12.19
N SER A 164 -9.88 -4.57 13.43
CA SER A 164 -10.69 -4.81 14.63
C SER A 164 -11.54 -3.61 15.06
N SER A 165 -11.31 -2.40 14.52
CA SER A 165 -12.12 -1.26 14.91
C SER A 165 -13.39 -1.18 14.07
N THR A 166 -14.51 -1.32 14.73
CA THR A 166 -15.87 -1.08 14.17
C THR A 166 -16.10 0.40 13.85
N ASP A 167 -15.10 1.27 14.06
CA ASP A 167 -15.22 2.73 13.95
C ASP A 167 -14.57 3.34 12.70
N CYS A 168 -14.12 2.48 11.77
CA CYS A 168 -13.71 2.86 10.41
C CYS A 168 -12.68 4.00 10.31
N GLY A 169 -11.72 4.02 11.25
CA GLY A 169 -10.65 5.02 11.27
C GLY A 169 -10.99 6.30 12.05
N ARG A 170 -12.16 6.42 12.65
CA ARG A 170 -12.54 7.57 13.50
C ARG A 170 -11.53 7.77 14.61
N SER A 171 -11.23 6.71 15.35
CA SER A 171 -10.26 6.72 16.44
C SER A 171 -8.86 7.04 15.96
N ALA A 172 -8.44 6.53 14.80
CA ALA A 172 -7.15 6.83 14.22
C ALA A 172 -7.02 8.32 13.85
N VAL A 173 -7.97 8.86 13.09
CA VAL A 173 -8.01 10.28 12.73
C VAL A 173 -8.07 11.19 13.96
N ALA A 174 -8.86 10.83 14.98
CA ALA A 174 -8.94 11.62 16.20
C ALA A 174 -7.60 11.63 16.97
N LEU A 175 -6.93 10.47 17.02
CA LEU A 175 -5.61 10.35 17.63
C LEU A 175 -4.55 11.12 16.86
N GLU A 176 -4.52 11.03 15.53
CA GLU A 176 -3.62 11.80 14.68
C GLU A 176 -3.77 13.29 14.92
N LYS A 177 -5.00 13.82 14.92
CA LYS A 177 -5.27 15.23 15.24
C LYS A 177 -4.73 15.62 16.61
N GLU A 178 -4.96 14.80 17.63
CA GLU A 178 -4.45 15.03 18.98
C GLU A 178 -2.91 15.08 19.02
N LEU A 179 -2.24 14.17 18.30
CA LEU A 179 -0.77 14.13 18.23
C LEU A 179 -0.22 15.38 17.51
N PHE A 180 -0.89 15.85 16.46
CA PHE A 180 -0.53 17.11 15.79
C PHE A 180 -0.79 18.33 16.67
N GLU A 181 -1.92 18.39 17.39
CA GLU A 181 -2.22 19.48 18.34
C GLU A 181 -1.20 19.57 19.47
N LYS A 182 -0.61 18.44 19.85
CA LYS A 182 0.47 18.35 20.84
C LYS A 182 1.88 18.52 20.26
N GLU A 183 1.99 18.76 18.95
CA GLU A 183 3.26 18.87 18.23
C GLU A 183 4.15 17.61 18.35
N GLU A 184 3.51 16.45 18.56
CA GLU A 184 4.20 15.17 18.69
C GLU A 184 4.54 14.53 17.35
N LEU A 185 3.91 14.97 16.24
CA LEU A 185 4.19 14.58 14.87
C LEU A 185 4.74 15.76 14.07
N LYS A 186 5.68 15.50 13.16
CA LYS A 186 6.45 16.51 12.41
C LYS A 186 6.11 16.55 10.94
N ILE A 187 6.00 15.37 10.27
CA ILE A 187 5.69 15.29 8.85
C ILE A 187 4.24 15.72 8.59
N ARG A 188 3.94 16.10 7.35
CA ARG A 188 2.59 16.52 6.97
C ARG A 188 1.75 15.32 6.56
N TYR A 189 0.53 15.24 7.07
CA TYR A 189 -0.41 14.18 6.74
C TYR A 189 -1.57 14.71 5.90
N TYR A 190 -1.81 14.04 4.78
CA TYR A 190 -3.01 14.17 3.98
C TYR A 190 -3.77 12.85 4.05
N GLU A 191 -4.87 12.83 4.78
CA GLU A 191 -5.60 11.63 5.13
C GLU A 191 -6.72 11.31 4.14
N ALA A 192 -6.89 10.00 3.89
CA ALA A 192 -8.06 9.43 3.23
C ALA A 192 -8.77 8.47 4.19
N LEU A 193 -10.06 8.72 4.44
CA LEU A 193 -10.90 7.77 5.18
C LEU A 193 -11.25 6.55 4.32
N ALA A 194 -11.49 5.40 4.94
CA ALA A 194 -12.15 4.29 4.29
C ALA A 194 -13.56 4.72 3.85
N GLY A 195 -13.80 4.74 2.52
CA GLY A 195 -14.90 5.52 1.95
C GLY A 195 -16.26 4.85 1.89
N GLN A 196 -16.40 3.57 2.30
CA GLN A 196 -17.70 2.85 2.25
C GLN A 196 -18.64 3.15 3.43
N ASP A 197 -18.32 4.15 4.23
CA ASP A 197 -18.69 4.21 5.61
C ASP A 197 -19.89 5.09 5.93
N GLU A 198 -20.72 4.64 6.87
CA GLU A 198 -21.70 5.44 7.61
C GLU A 198 -21.04 6.67 8.25
N TYR A 199 -19.77 6.53 8.62
CA TYR A 199 -18.94 7.55 9.22
C TYR A 199 -18.57 8.73 8.29
N PHE A 200 -18.64 8.55 6.97
CA PHE A 200 -18.34 9.62 6.01
C PHE A 200 -19.15 10.89 6.29
N ASP A 201 -20.46 10.76 6.52
CA ASP A 201 -21.31 11.92 6.74
C ASP A 201 -20.98 12.64 8.05
N ASP A 202 -20.68 11.92 9.10
CA ASP A 202 -20.26 12.47 10.38
C ASP A 202 -18.91 13.22 10.24
N CYS A 203 -17.95 12.61 9.54
CA CYS A 203 -16.61 13.16 9.40
C CYS A 203 -16.61 14.46 8.58
N PHE A 204 -17.43 14.53 7.55
CA PHE A 204 -17.53 15.68 6.65
C PHE A 204 -18.80 16.53 6.84
N LYS A 205 -19.50 16.40 7.98
CA LYS A 205 -20.71 17.19 8.25
C LYS A 205 -20.45 18.69 8.28
N ASP A 206 -19.31 19.09 8.84
CA ASP A 206 -18.88 20.48 8.99
C ASP A 206 -17.93 20.93 7.85
N GLY A 207 -17.80 20.11 6.79
CA GLY A 207 -16.92 20.35 5.64
C GLY A 207 -15.60 19.63 5.71
N LEU A 208 -14.65 20.07 4.89
CA LEU A 208 -13.30 19.49 4.82
C LEU A 208 -12.44 19.99 5.98
N HIS A 209 -11.55 19.13 6.45
CA HIS A 209 -10.53 19.49 7.45
C HIS A 209 -9.22 19.80 6.73
N ILE A 210 -9.00 21.07 6.40
CA ILE A 210 -7.83 21.49 5.60
C ILE A 210 -6.89 22.32 6.47
N ASP A 211 -5.58 22.01 6.37
CA ASP A 211 -4.49 22.77 6.98
C ASP A 211 -4.61 22.95 8.50
N LEU A 212 -5.17 21.99 9.18
CA LEU A 212 -5.19 21.99 10.63
C LEU A 212 -3.78 21.84 11.20
N CYS A 213 -3.61 22.19 12.47
CA CYS A 213 -2.36 22.01 13.21
C CYS A 213 -1.16 22.62 12.47
N HIS A 214 -1.25 23.93 12.17
CA HIS A 214 -0.23 24.71 11.45
C HIS A 214 0.09 24.15 10.05
N GLY A 215 -0.93 23.67 9.33
CA GLY A 215 -0.80 23.17 7.97
C GLY A 215 -0.20 21.75 7.88
N LYS A 216 -0.16 21.01 8.99
CA LYS A 216 0.40 19.65 9.03
C LYS A 216 -0.62 18.56 8.84
N PHE A 217 -1.92 18.83 9.02
CA PHE A 217 -2.97 17.82 8.92
C PHE A 217 -4.10 18.26 7.99
N THR A 218 -4.42 17.42 7.02
CA THR A 218 -5.56 17.60 6.12
C THR A 218 -6.32 16.28 5.97
N LEU A 219 -7.63 16.30 6.23
CA LEU A 219 -8.54 15.21 5.90
C LEU A 219 -9.50 15.68 4.82
N ARG A 220 -9.29 15.19 3.59
CA ARG A 220 -10.02 15.66 2.40
C ARG A 220 -10.30 14.55 1.39
N SER A 221 -9.91 13.33 1.67
CA SER A 221 -10.01 12.21 0.72
C SER A 221 -10.72 11.01 1.33
N ILE A 222 -11.23 10.14 0.44
CA ILE A 222 -11.68 8.79 0.78
C ILE A 222 -10.92 7.77 -0.04
N LYS A 223 -10.71 6.58 0.54
CA LYS A 223 -10.15 5.40 -0.12
C LYS A 223 -11.24 4.39 -0.41
N LEU A 224 -11.31 3.96 -1.67
CA LEU A 224 -12.20 2.91 -2.18
C LEU A 224 -11.40 1.77 -2.79
N PHE A 225 -12.04 0.62 -2.99
CA PHE A 225 -11.47 -0.54 -3.65
C PHE A 225 -12.37 -0.96 -4.82
N GLY A 226 -11.81 -0.97 -6.04
CA GLY A 226 -12.49 -1.43 -7.24
C GLY A 226 -12.33 -2.94 -7.43
N ASP A 227 -11.13 -3.48 -7.21
CA ASP A 227 -10.82 -4.91 -7.31
C ASP A 227 -9.73 -5.32 -6.30
N GLY A 228 -9.17 -6.51 -6.45
CA GLY A 228 -8.07 -7.02 -5.63
C GLY A 228 -6.71 -6.99 -6.34
N ALA A 229 -5.82 -7.95 -6.03
CA ALA A 229 -4.43 -8.00 -6.47
C ALA A 229 -4.11 -9.21 -7.35
N PHE A 230 -3.06 -9.10 -8.21
CA PHE A 230 -2.59 -10.23 -9.04
C PHE A 230 -2.15 -11.43 -8.21
N GLY A 231 -1.40 -11.18 -7.12
CA GLY A 231 -0.90 -12.26 -6.25
C GLY A 231 -1.99 -13.14 -5.65
N ALA A 232 -3.18 -12.57 -5.38
CA ALA A 232 -4.37 -13.28 -4.91
C ALA A 232 -5.26 -13.80 -6.05
N ARG A 233 -4.98 -13.45 -7.32
CA ARG A 233 -5.82 -13.71 -8.50
C ARG A 233 -7.21 -13.10 -8.35
N SER A 234 -7.31 -12.00 -7.62
CA SER A 234 -8.54 -11.23 -7.38
C SER A 234 -8.60 -9.91 -8.14
N ALA A 235 -7.50 -9.41 -8.72
CA ALA A 235 -7.55 -8.30 -9.67
C ALA A 235 -8.44 -8.68 -10.87
N TRP A 236 -9.38 -7.78 -11.23
CA TRP A 236 -10.40 -8.09 -12.25
C TRP A 236 -9.89 -7.83 -13.66
N ILE A 237 -9.51 -8.91 -14.35
CA ILE A 237 -8.90 -8.88 -15.68
C ILE A 237 -9.80 -9.45 -16.77
N SER A 238 -9.61 -8.99 -18.00
CA SER A 238 -10.42 -9.38 -19.17
C SER A 238 -10.12 -10.78 -19.71
N ARG A 239 -9.07 -11.43 -19.23
CA ARG A 239 -8.63 -12.76 -19.63
C ARG A 239 -8.53 -13.66 -18.40
N ASP A 240 -8.53 -14.97 -18.60
CA ASP A 240 -8.28 -15.91 -17.54
C ASP A 240 -6.82 -15.78 -17.04
N TYR A 241 -6.60 -15.91 -15.73
CA TYR A 241 -5.26 -16.07 -15.17
C TYR A 241 -4.58 -17.30 -15.78
N ARG A 242 -3.31 -17.17 -16.16
CA ARG A 242 -2.55 -18.24 -16.82
C ARG A 242 -2.48 -19.51 -16.00
N ASP A 243 -2.26 -19.39 -14.72
CA ASP A 243 -2.14 -20.47 -13.74
C ASP A 243 -3.49 -20.94 -13.17
N GLN A 244 -4.59 -20.20 -13.44
CA GLN A 244 -5.93 -20.55 -12.97
C GLN A 244 -6.98 -20.33 -14.08
N PRO A 245 -7.09 -21.25 -15.05
CA PRO A 245 -8.09 -21.17 -16.12
C PRO A 245 -9.52 -21.04 -15.57
N GLY A 246 -10.30 -20.15 -16.16
CA GLY A 246 -11.65 -19.81 -15.74
C GLY A 246 -11.72 -18.75 -14.63
N LYS A 247 -10.62 -18.34 -14.03
CA LYS A 247 -10.56 -17.28 -13.03
C LYS A 247 -10.08 -15.95 -13.63
N ARG A 248 -10.81 -14.87 -13.34
CA ARG A 248 -10.54 -13.51 -13.86
C ARG A 248 -10.51 -12.43 -12.78
N GLY A 249 -10.59 -12.80 -11.52
CA GLY A 249 -10.84 -11.84 -10.43
C GLY A 249 -12.29 -11.36 -10.42
N PHE A 250 -12.53 -10.25 -9.71
CA PHE A 250 -13.89 -9.69 -9.54
C PHE A 250 -13.84 -8.24 -9.10
N GLY A 251 -14.93 -7.50 -9.37
CA GLY A 251 -15.14 -6.17 -8.82
C GLY A 251 -15.65 -6.24 -7.39
N ILE A 252 -15.16 -5.34 -6.54
CA ILE A 252 -15.56 -5.25 -5.12
C ILE A 252 -16.82 -4.41 -4.95
N LEU A 253 -17.00 -3.37 -5.75
CA LEU A 253 -18.16 -2.49 -5.75
C LEU A 253 -19.02 -2.72 -6.98
N THR A 254 -20.34 -2.67 -6.83
CA THR A 254 -21.25 -2.57 -7.97
C THR A 254 -21.22 -1.18 -8.60
N ASP A 255 -21.68 -1.03 -9.83
CA ASP A 255 -21.75 0.25 -10.53
C ASP A 255 -22.62 1.27 -9.74
N GLU A 256 -23.76 0.81 -9.22
CA GLU A 256 -24.68 1.66 -8.43
C GLU A 256 -24.03 2.17 -7.15
N GLU A 257 -23.32 1.31 -6.43
CA GLU A 257 -22.60 1.69 -5.21
C GLU A 257 -21.48 2.69 -5.53
N MET A 258 -20.71 2.43 -6.57
CA MET A 258 -19.61 3.27 -6.99
C MET A 258 -20.10 4.67 -7.41
N ILE A 259 -21.13 4.74 -8.26
CA ILE A 259 -21.76 5.99 -8.71
C ILE A 259 -22.30 6.79 -7.51
N ARG A 260 -22.99 6.11 -6.58
CA ARG A 260 -23.50 6.73 -5.35
C ARG A 260 -22.38 7.33 -4.50
N LEU A 261 -21.30 6.58 -4.29
CA LEU A 261 -20.13 7.06 -3.51
C LEU A 261 -19.43 8.22 -4.19
N PHE A 262 -19.27 8.19 -5.51
CA PHE A 262 -18.66 9.27 -6.28
C PHE A 262 -19.45 10.57 -6.17
N LYS A 263 -20.77 10.51 -6.35
CA LYS A 263 -21.66 11.68 -6.19
C LYS A 263 -21.62 12.24 -4.77
N ARG A 264 -21.71 11.36 -3.76
CA ARG A 264 -21.63 11.76 -2.35
C ARG A 264 -20.33 12.48 -2.00
N ALA A 265 -19.19 12.00 -2.53
CA ALA A 265 -17.90 12.65 -2.33
C ALA A 265 -17.84 14.01 -3.04
N ASP A 266 -18.32 14.10 -4.29
CA ASP A 266 -18.30 15.36 -5.06
C ASP A 266 -19.17 16.46 -4.46
N GLU A 267 -20.34 16.13 -3.89
CA GLU A 267 -21.23 17.04 -3.18
C GLU A 267 -20.52 17.75 -2.01
N LYS A 268 -19.57 17.08 -1.36
CA LYS A 268 -18.80 17.61 -0.23
C LYS A 268 -17.37 18.07 -0.63
N ASN A 269 -17.04 18.04 -1.92
CA ASN A 269 -15.69 18.32 -2.45
C ASN A 269 -14.59 17.41 -1.86
N VAL A 270 -14.96 16.19 -1.46
CA VAL A 270 -14.03 15.17 -0.99
C VAL A 270 -13.36 14.50 -2.18
N GLN A 271 -12.04 14.38 -2.16
CA GLN A 271 -11.27 13.69 -3.16
C GLN A 271 -11.50 12.18 -3.08
N ILE A 272 -11.48 11.51 -4.21
CA ILE A 272 -11.59 10.05 -4.29
C ILE A 272 -10.23 9.48 -4.69
N SER A 273 -9.78 8.48 -3.92
CA SER A 273 -8.70 7.56 -4.27
C SER A 273 -9.27 6.15 -4.33
N ILE A 274 -9.21 5.51 -5.50
CA ILE A 274 -9.78 4.17 -5.69
C ILE A 274 -8.70 3.18 -6.19
N HIS A 275 -8.53 2.09 -5.44
CA HIS A 275 -7.67 0.98 -5.84
C HIS A 275 -8.20 0.32 -7.10
N SER A 276 -7.35 0.11 -8.09
CA SER A 276 -7.69 -0.67 -9.28
C SER A 276 -6.43 -1.17 -9.99
N ILE A 277 -6.35 -2.47 -10.16
CA ILE A 277 -5.22 -3.17 -10.77
C ILE A 277 -5.60 -3.74 -12.14
N GLY A 278 -6.73 -4.43 -12.24
CA GLY A 278 -7.17 -5.09 -13.46
C GLY A 278 -7.80 -4.16 -14.49
N ASP A 279 -7.66 -4.50 -15.76
CA ASP A 279 -8.18 -3.71 -16.89
C ASP A 279 -9.72 -3.60 -16.89
N VAL A 280 -10.44 -4.60 -16.40
CA VAL A 280 -11.91 -4.54 -16.31
C VAL A 280 -12.34 -3.60 -15.19
N SER A 281 -11.64 -3.61 -14.05
CA SER A 281 -11.91 -2.70 -12.95
C SER A 281 -11.61 -1.23 -13.32
N ILE A 282 -10.48 -0.96 -14.00
CA ILE A 282 -10.16 0.39 -14.49
C ILE A 282 -11.27 0.91 -15.40
N LYS A 283 -11.71 0.07 -16.35
CA LYS A 283 -12.82 0.43 -17.24
C LYS A 283 -14.11 0.69 -16.47
N GLN A 284 -14.49 -0.16 -15.52
CA GLN A 284 -15.68 0.03 -14.68
C GLN A 284 -15.63 1.38 -13.95
N ILE A 285 -14.49 1.72 -13.33
CA ILE A 285 -14.31 2.99 -12.63
C ILE A 285 -14.55 4.18 -13.57
N LEU A 286 -13.99 4.13 -14.77
CA LEU A 286 -14.16 5.19 -15.77
C LEU A 286 -15.60 5.29 -16.27
N ASP A 287 -16.29 4.18 -16.50
CA ASP A 287 -17.71 4.16 -16.89
C ASP A 287 -18.59 4.76 -15.78
N CYS A 288 -18.31 4.42 -14.52
CA CYS A 288 -18.99 4.98 -13.35
C CYS A 288 -18.67 6.47 -13.16
N TYR A 289 -17.42 6.90 -13.42
CA TYR A 289 -17.02 8.31 -13.40
C TYR A 289 -17.83 9.13 -14.39
N GLU A 290 -17.93 8.67 -15.64
CA GLU A 290 -18.72 9.32 -16.68
C GLU A 290 -20.21 9.42 -16.32
N THR A 291 -20.77 8.36 -15.75
CA THR A 291 -22.15 8.35 -15.30
C THR A 291 -22.40 9.27 -14.10
N ALA A 292 -21.49 9.24 -13.14
CA ALA A 292 -21.62 10.06 -11.93
C ALA A 292 -21.50 11.56 -12.21
N PHE A 293 -20.65 11.94 -13.17
CA PHE A 293 -20.24 13.32 -13.44
C PHE A 293 -20.56 13.81 -14.84
N ALA A 294 -21.60 13.25 -15.49
CA ALA A 294 -21.97 13.56 -16.87
C ALA A 294 -21.99 15.04 -17.22
N ASP A 295 -22.47 15.88 -16.30
CA ASP A 295 -22.58 17.35 -16.47
C ASP A 295 -21.29 18.11 -16.11
N SER A 296 -20.25 17.43 -15.60
CA SER A 296 -19.04 18.05 -15.03
C SER A 296 -17.78 17.19 -15.16
N LEU A 297 -17.64 16.46 -16.25
CA LEU A 297 -16.53 15.52 -16.47
C LEU A 297 -15.13 16.13 -16.26
N HIS A 298 -14.96 17.40 -16.64
CA HIS A 298 -13.67 18.09 -16.58
C HIS A 298 -13.47 18.95 -15.31
N LYS A 299 -14.34 18.80 -14.30
CA LYS A 299 -14.13 19.47 -13.00
C LYS A 299 -12.86 18.93 -12.36
N ASP A 300 -11.96 19.80 -11.89
CA ASP A 300 -10.75 19.40 -11.17
C ASP A 300 -11.10 18.80 -9.79
N ARG A 301 -11.24 17.46 -9.77
CA ARG A 301 -11.50 16.67 -8.57
C ARG A 301 -10.24 16.07 -7.99
N ARG A 302 -9.17 16.09 -8.77
CA ARG A 302 -7.94 15.33 -8.51
C ARG A 302 -8.23 13.88 -8.14
N PHE A 303 -9.18 13.30 -8.87
CA PHE A 303 -9.56 11.89 -8.72
C PHE A 303 -8.34 11.01 -8.97
N CYS A 304 -8.03 10.08 -8.06
CA CYS A 304 -6.88 9.20 -8.15
C CYS A 304 -7.32 7.76 -8.41
N ILE A 305 -6.74 7.11 -9.42
CA ILE A 305 -6.76 5.65 -9.52
C ILE A 305 -5.44 5.15 -8.97
N GLU A 306 -5.51 4.38 -7.88
CA GLU A 306 -4.34 3.80 -7.23
C GLU A 306 -3.91 2.53 -7.95
N HIS A 307 -2.62 2.32 -8.08
CA HIS A 307 -1.94 1.25 -8.81
C HIS A 307 -2.10 1.39 -10.34
N CYS A 308 -3.31 1.29 -10.84
CA CYS A 308 -3.66 1.47 -12.27
C CYS A 308 -2.74 0.65 -13.22
N HIS A 309 -2.56 -0.66 -12.94
CA HIS A 309 -1.50 -1.45 -13.57
C HIS A 309 -1.76 -1.80 -15.03
N LEU A 310 -3.03 -1.98 -15.44
CA LEU A 310 -3.41 -2.47 -16.78
C LEU A 310 -4.36 -1.53 -17.54
N PRO A 311 -4.12 -0.22 -17.67
CA PRO A 311 -4.99 0.64 -18.44
C PRO A 311 -4.93 0.31 -19.92
N SER A 312 -6.06 0.37 -20.64
CA SER A 312 -6.08 0.32 -22.12
C SER A 312 -5.71 1.68 -22.72
N ASP A 313 -5.45 1.73 -24.03
CA ASP A 313 -5.24 3.02 -24.72
C ASP A 313 -6.49 3.90 -24.65
N GLU A 314 -7.69 3.30 -24.69
CA GLU A 314 -8.97 4.00 -24.51
C GLU A 314 -9.10 4.55 -23.09
N ASP A 315 -8.77 3.76 -22.08
CA ASP A 315 -8.77 4.21 -20.67
C ASP A 315 -7.79 5.36 -20.46
N LEU A 316 -6.59 5.28 -21.03
CA LEU A 316 -5.60 6.37 -20.94
C LEU A 316 -6.11 7.66 -21.58
N ALA A 317 -6.81 7.59 -22.72
CA ALA A 317 -7.40 8.75 -23.35
C ALA A 317 -8.46 9.41 -22.45
N ARG A 318 -9.28 8.62 -21.76
CA ARG A 318 -10.28 9.07 -20.77
C ARG A 318 -9.62 9.67 -19.54
N ILE A 319 -8.60 9.01 -18.97
CA ILE A 319 -7.81 9.48 -17.83
C ILE A 319 -7.21 10.87 -18.13
N VAL A 320 -6.59 11.04 -19.29
CA VAL A 320 -6.07 12.35 -19.75
C VAL A 320 -7.18 13.38 -19.85
N SER A 321 -8.28 13.03 -20.54
CA SER A 321 -9.40 13.95 -20.81
C SER A 321 -10.04 14.47 -19.54
N TYR A 322 -10.14 13.64 -18.50
CA TYR A 322 -10.82 13.98 -17.24
C TYR A 322 -9.85 14.50 -16.16
N GLY A 323 -8.55 14.57 -16.45
CA GLY A 323 -7.55 14.99 -15.46
C GLY A 323 -7.42 14.04 -14.28
N ILE A 324 -7.70 12.75 -14.48
CA ILE A 324 -7.57 11.71 -13.46
C ILE A 324 -6.08 11.46 -13.19
N ILE A 325 -5.72 11.39 -11.93
CA ILE A 325 -4.35 11.14 -11.47
C ILE A 325 -4.06 9.64 -11.45
N PHE A 326 -2.93 9.27 -12.02
CA PHE A 326 -2.37 7.93 -12.00
C PHE A 326 -1.44 7.80 -10.79
N SER A 327 -1.93 7.21 -9.71
CA SER A 327 -1.18 7.05 -8.47
C SER A 327 -0.56 5.66 -8.41
N THR A 328 0.73 5.56 -8.69
CA THR A 328 1.43 4.28 -8.86
C THR A 328 2.46 4.03 -7.75
N GLN A 329 3.02 2.83 -7.74
CA GLN A 329 4.10 2.40 -6.87
C GLN A 329 5.18 1.76 -7.75
N PHE A 330 6.22 2.52 -8.09
CA PHE A 330 7.26 2.04 -9.01
C PHE A 330 7.96 0.78 -8.50
N LEU A 331 8.12 0.65 -7.18
CA LEU A 331 8.79 -0.51 -6.60
C LEU A 331 8.01 -1.82 -6.77
N GLN A 332 6.68 -1.76 -6.94
CA GLN A 332 5.87 -2.95 -7.19
C GLN A 332 6.29 -3.70 -8.46
N LEU A 333 6.80 -2.99 -9.49
CA LEU A 333 7.39 -3.65 -10.66
C LEU A 333 8.51 -4.61 -10.26
N SER A 334 9.40 -4.19 -9.35
CA SER A 334 10.52 -5.03 -8.88
C SER A 334 10.01 -6.30 -8.17
N LEU A 335 8.93 -6.17 -7.41
CA LEU A 335 8.34 -7.27 -6.65
C LEU A 335 7.59 -8.25 -7.55
N ASP A 336 6.95 -7.74 -8.60
CA ASP A 336 6.12 -8.50 -9.51
C ASP A 336 6.91 -9.20 -10.63
N MET A 337 8.13 -8.73 -10.90
CA MET A 337 8.90 -9.08 -12.09
C MET A 337 9.14 -10.58 -12.27
N ASP A 338 9.40 -11.28 -11.19
CA ASP A 338 9.70 -12.71 -11.22
C ASP A 338 8.41 -13.57 -11.15
N VAL A 339 7.29 -13.01 -10.77
CA VAL A 339 6.04 -13.74 -10.46
C VAL A 339 4.97 -13.54 -11.53
N ILE A 340 4.73 -12.30 -11.93
CA ILE A 340 3.60 -11.94 -12.80
C ILE A 340 3.64 -12.59 -14.17
N PRO A 341 4.79 -12.84 -14.83
CA PRO A 341 4.82 -13.57 -16.11
C PRO A 341 4.24 -14.98 -16.05
N GLY A 342 4.31 -15.62 -14.88
CA GLY A 342 3.66 -16.92 -14.63
C GLY A 342 2.15 -16.84 -14.44
N ILE A 343 1.64 -15.65 -14.09
CA ILE A 343 0.26 -15.41 -13.67
C ILE A 343 -0.58 -14.81 -14.79
N LEU A 344 -0.06 -13.79 -15.49
CA LEU A 344 -0.79 -13.05 -16.52
C LEU A 344 -0.55 -13.59 -17.93
N PRO A 345 -1.58 -13.55 -18.80
CA PRO A 345 -1.42 -13.80 -20.23
C PRO A 345 -0.53 -12.74 -20.89
N ASP A 346 0.24 -13.14 -21.94
CA ASP A 346 1.17 -12.26 -22.66
C ASP A 346 0.51 -10.98 -23.22
N ALA A 347 -0.77 -11.06 -23.60
CA ALA A 347 -1.51 -9.90 -24.10
C ALA A 347 -1.68 -8.80 -23.04
N LEU A 348 -1.76 -9.16 -21.77
CA LEU A 348 -1.87 -8.22 -20.65
C LEU A 348 -0.49 -7.79 -20.16
N LEU A 349 0.52 -8.67 -20.16
CA LEU A 349 1.89 -8.33 -19.76
C LEU A 349 2.46 -7.15 -20.54
N LYS A 350 2.13 -7.03 -21.84
CA LYS A 350 2.59 -5.92 -22.70
C LYS A 350 2.03 -4.56 -22.30
N ARG A 351 1.02 -4.51 -21.47
CA ARG A 351 0.34 -3.30 -20.99
C ARG A 351 0.62 -3.01 -19.52
N LEU A 352 1.44 -3.82 -18.90
CA LEU A 352 1.73 -3.71 -17.48
C LEU A 352 2.83 -2.67 -17.23
N TYR A 353 2.59 -1.76 -16.26
CA TYR A 353 3.58 -0.75 -15.83
C TYR A 353 4.11 0.15 -16.96
N ILE A 354 3.23 0.63 -17.83
CA ILE A 354 3.56 1.48 -19.00
C ILE A 354 3.78 2.96 -18.61
N TRP A 355 4.61 3.22 -17.63
CA TRP A 355 4.76 4.55 -17.00
C TRP A 355 5.23 5.64 -17.95
N ARG A 356 6.21 5.35 -18.82
CA ARG A 356 6.68 6.33 -19.81
C ARG A 356 5.59 6.71 -20.79
N THR A 357 4.89 5.73 -21.32
CA THR A 357 3.73 5.94 -22.20
C THR A 357 2.69 6.82 -21.51
N VAL A 358 2.39 6.56 -20.24
CA VAL A 358 1.43 7.33 -19.43
C VAL A 358 1.87 8.78 -19.28
N VAL A 359 3.14 9.02 -18.93
CA VAL A 359 3.71 10.37 -18.77
C VAL A 359 3.77 11.11 -20.11
N GLU A 360 4.16 10.45 -21.20
CA GLU A 360 4.24 11.05 -22.54
C GLU A 360 2.85 11.42 -23.12
N LYS A 361 1.80 10.72 -22.71
CA LYS A 361 0.41 11.10 -23.01
C LYS A 361 -0.10 12.29 -22.17
N GLY A 362 0.68 12.80 -21.23
CA GLY A 362 0.34 13.97 -20.40
C GLY A 362 -0.48 13.63 -19.14
N VAL A 363 -0.57 12.38 -18.76
CA VAL A 363 -1.20 11.98 -17.49
C VAL A 363 -0.35 12.46 -16.33
N ILE A 364 -0.98 12.96 -15.26
CA ILE A 364 -0.32 13.29 -14.01
C ILE A 364 -0.05 11.99 -13.26
N VAL A 365 1.23 11.67 -13.09
CA VAL A 365 1.68 10.47 -12.39
C VAL A 365 2.23 10.86 -11.02
N THR A 366 1.71 10.25 -9.97
CA THR A 366 2.28 10.32 -8.61
C THR A 366 2.80 8.96 -8.21
N ASN A 367 3.73 8.92 -7.25
CA ASN A 367 4.27 7.67 -6.75
C ASN A 367 4.29 7.64 -5.22
N GLY A 368 4.09 6.45 -4.69
CA GLY A 368 4.15 6.15 -3.25
C GLY A 368 4.79 4.80 -2.99
N SER A 369 4.96 4.48 -1.72
CA SER A 369 5.51 3.18 -1.29
C SER A 369 4.44 2.12 -1.11
N ASP A 370 3.22 2.53 -0.82
CA ASP A 370 2.18 1.61 -0.34
C ASP A 370 2.65 0.83 0.91
N SER A 371 3.41 1.53 1.78
CA SER A 371 3.94 0.91 3.00
C SER A 371 2.78 0.45 3.91
N PRO A 372 2.86 -0.78 4.44
CA PRO A 372 4.05 -1.63 4.55
C PRO A 372 4.24 -2.65 3.42
N CYS A 373 3.45 -2.60 2.32
CA CYS A 373 3.61 -3.52 1.18
C CYS A 373 5.00 -3.41 0.53
N SER A 374 5.61 -2.22 0.54
CA SER A 374 7.01 -2.05 0.16
C SER A 374 7.73 -1.06 1.09
N THR A 375 9.06 -0.96 0.95
CA THR A 375 9.87 0.00 1.71
C THR A 375 9.47 1.43 1.42
N MET A 376 9.57 2.30 2.44
CA MET A 376 9.37 3.74 2.27
C MET A 376 10.55 4.44 1.56
N ASN A 377 11.66 3.74 1.26
CA ASN A 377 12.84 4.35 0.62
C ASN A 377 12.53 4.84 -0.82
N PRO A 378 12.45 6.15 -1.06
CA PRO A 378 12.10 6.67 -2.38
C PRO A 378 13.20 6.42 -3.43
N PHE A 379 14.46 6.26 -3.01
CA PHE A 379 15.57 6.02 -3.94
C PHE A 379 15.54 4.62 -4.55
N GLU A 380 15.11 3.60 -3.80
CA GLU A 380 14.87 2.25 -4.33
C GLU A 380 13.76 2.27 -5.39
N SER A 381 12.68 2.95 -5.09
CA SER A 381 11.54 3.09 -6.00
C SER A 381 11.91 3.89 -7.27
N MET A 382 12.63 5.02 -7.12
CA MET A 382 13.12 5.79 -8.27
C MET A 382 14.15 5.02 -9.10
N HIS A 383 14.99 4.18 -8.47
CA HIS A 383 15.88 3.28 -9.20
C HIS A 383 15.09 2.33 -10.11
N THR A 384 14.07 1.66 -9.56
CA THR A 384 13.21 0.78 -10.36
C THR A 384 12.53 1.52 -11.52
N ALA A 385 12.06 2.74 -11.30
CA ALA A 385 11.43 3.55 -12.36
C ALA A 385 12.40 3.90 -13.51
N VAL A 386 13.67 4.19 -13.18
CA VAL A 386 14.69 4.60 -14.15
C VAL A 386 15.32 3.41 -14.86
N THR A 387 15.58 2.33 -14.14
CA THR A 387 16.31 1.16 -14.68
C THR A 387 15.38 0.06 -15.19
N ARG A 388 14.14 0.01 -14.71
CA ARG A 388 13.21 -1.12 -14.94
C ARG A 388 13.77 -2.47 -14.50
N LEU A 389 14.64 -2.47 -13.51
CA LEU A 389 15.26 -3.68 -12.98
C LEU A 389 14.65 -4.07 -11.63
N SER A 390 14.54 -5.36 -11.40
CA SER A 390 14.27 -5.93 -10.07
C SER A 390 15.47 -5.72 -9.15
N GLU A 391 15.32 -5.99 -7.86
CA GLU A 391 16.43 -6.03 -6.90
C GLU A 391 17.54 -7.02 -7.31
N ARG A 392 17.20 -8.04 -8.09
CA ARG A 392 18.14 -9.02 -8.65
C ARG A 392 18.85 -8.52 -9.91
N GLY A 393 18.56 -7.31 -10.38
CA GLY A 393 19.13 -6.74 -11.59
C GLY A 393 18.57 -7.37 -12.90
N THR A 394 17.38 -7.97 -12.84
CA THR A 394 16.70 -8.60 -13.99
C THR A 394 15.51 -7.79 -14.46
N ASN A 395 15.09 -7.98 -15.72
CA ASN A 395 13.80 -7.58 -16.24
C ASN A 395 13.23 -8.71 -17.09
N THR A 396 12.06 -9.20 -16.70
CA THR A 396 11.37 -10.31 -17.37
C THR A 396 10.19 -9.84 -18.24
N PHE A 397 9.84 -8.54 -18.19
CA PHE A 397 8.73 -7.95 -18.96
C PHE A 397 9.17 -7.34 -20.29
N GLU A 398 10.38 -6.81 -20.36
CA GLU A 398 10.87 -6.06 -21.49
C GLU A 398 12.30 -6.48 -21.88
N GLU A 399 12.62 -6.39 -23.18
CA GLU A 399 13.99 -6.46 -23.67
C GLU A 399 14.62 -5.06 -23.73
N LYS A 400 15.94 -4.98 -23.54
CA LYS A 400 16.66 -3.71 -23.67
C LYS A 400 16.61 -3.17 -25.11
N PRO A 401 16.51 -1.84 -25.32
CA PRO A 401 16.34 -0.79 -24.31
C PRO A 401 14.92 -0.79 -23.73
N TYR A 402 14.80 -0.63 -22.41
CA TYR A 402 13.52 -0.64 -21.72
C TYR A 402 12.70 0.61 -22.07
N LYS A 403 11.63 0.41 -22.86
CA LYS A 403 10.83 1.51 -23.44
C LYS A 403 10.07 2.29 -22.37
N GLU A 404 9.65 1.62 -21.32
CA GLU A 404 8.82 2.20 -20.26
C GLU A 404 9.63 2.77 -19.08
N ALA A 405 10.98 2.85 -19.21
CA ALA A 405 11.84 3.50 -18.23
C ALA A 405 11.59 5.02 -18.21
N LEU A 406 11.45 5.57 -17.01
CA LEU A 406 11.34 7.00 -16.78
C LEU A 406 12.73 7.66 -16.76
N THR A 407 12.78 8.95 -17.07
CA THR A 407 13.96 9.77 -16.75
C THR A 407 14.03 10.01 -15.24
N ARG A 408 15.23 10.29 -14.72
CA ARG A 408 15.44 10.66 -13.29
C ARG A 408 14.55 11.82 -12.87
N LEU A 409 14.37 12.82 -13.73
CA LEU A 409 13.52 13.97 -13.44
C LEU A 409 12.03 13.58 -13.36
N GLN A 410 11.55 12.70 -14.24
CA GLN A 410 10.17 12.22 -14.20
C GLN A 410 9.91 11.41 -12.92
N ALA A 411 10.83 10.51 -12.55
CA ALA A 411 10.74 9.73 -11.33
C ALA A 411 10.73 10.62 -10.06
N LEU A 412 11.62 11.64 -10.00
CA LEU A 412 11.64 12.59 -8.90
C LEU A 412 10.36 13.43 -8.82
N ARG A 413 9.84 13.90 -9.95
CA ARG A 413 8.59 14.67 -9.99
C ARG A 413 7.41 13.89 -9.43
N ALA A 414 7.35 12.58 -9.65
CA ALA A 414 6.30 11.72 -9.12
C ALA A 414 6.29 11.67 -7.59
N TYR A 415 7.43 11.88 -6.94
CA TYR A 415 7.56 11.99 -5.48
C TYR A 415 7.47 13.42 -4.94
N THR A 416 7.52 14.43 -5.78
CA THR A 416 7.62 15.83 -5.35
C THR A 416 6.49 16.68 -5.92
N THR A 417 6.67 17.29 -7.10
CA THR A 417 5.73 18.27 -7.66
C THR A 417 4.36 17.68 -7.98
N THR A 418 4.30 16.48 -8.55
CA THR A 418 3.02 15.85 -8.88
C THR A 418 2.35 15.23 -7.65
N ALA A 419 3.15 14.75 -6.66
CA ALA A 419 2.63 14.34 -5.36
C ALA A 419 1.99 15.54 -4.63
N ALA A 420 2.68 16.68 -4.57
CA ALA A 420 2.12 17.91 -4.00
C ALA A 420 0.83 18.35 -4.73
N TYR A 421 0.80 18.23 -6.07
CA TYR A 421 -0.41 18.51 -6.85
C TYR A 421 -1.56 17.58 -6.42
N SER A 422 -1.34 16.28 -6.26
CA SER A 422 -2.41 15.35 -5.85
C SER A 422 -3.00 15.67 -4.48
N MET A 423 -2.24 16.34 -3.61
CA MET A 423 -2.64 16.79 -2.28
C MET A 423 -3.26 18.21 -2.27
N PHE A 424 -3.43 18.87 -3.42
CA PHE A 424 -3.80 20.30 -3.53
C PHE A 424 -2.78 21.25 -2.87
N LYS A 425 -1.51 20.87 -2.83
CA LYS A 425 -0.41 21.56 -2.17
C LYS A 425 0.70 22.04 -3.11
N GLU A 426 0.48 22.03 -4.42
CA GLU A 426 1.46 22.43 -5.42
C GLU A 426 1.95 23.87 -5.30
N LYS A 427 1.17 24.75 -4.64
CA LYS A 427 1.56 26.14 -4.36
C LYS A 427 2.45 26.29 -3.13
N GLU A 428 2.48 25.26 -2.28
CA GLU A 428 3.16 25.28 -0.98
C GLU A 428 4.31 24.29 -0.90
N LEU A 429 4.22 23.16 -1.61
CA LEU A 429 5.13 22.00 -1.52
C LEU A 429 5.62 21.56 -2.90
N GLY A 430 6.53 20.59 -2.92
CA GLY A 430 6.96 19.86 -4.11
C GLY A 430 8.14 20.47 -4.86
N SER A 431 8.56 21.71 -4.55
CA SER A 431 9.75 22.34 -5.14
C SER A 431 10.34 23.41 -4.21
N LEU A 432 11.61 23.76 -4.45
CA LEU A 432 12.35 24.79 -3.70
C LEU A 432 12.23 26.17 -4.39
N GLU A 433 11.00 26.60 -4.64
CA GLU A 433 10.70 27.91 -5.22
C GLU A 433 10.40 28.95 -4.12
N CYS A 434 10.72 30.22 -4.40
CA CYS A 434 10.39 31.31 -3.47
C CYS A 434 8.89 31.35 -3.19
N GLY A 435 8.53 31.43 -1.91
CA GLY A 435 7.13 31.45 -1.45
C GLY A 435 6.57 30.11 -1.06
N LYS A 436 7.27 29.01 -1.33
CA LYS A 436 6.91 27.67 -0.84
C LYS A 436 7.56 27.37 0.51
N LEU A 437 7.02 26.36 1.18
CA LEU A 437 7.55 25.88 2.45
C LEU A 437 8.95 25.27 2.24
N ALA A 438 9.83 25.48 3.20
CA ALA A 438 11.20 24.96 3.16
C ALA A 438 11.25 23.49 3.63
N ASP A 439 10.57 22.62 2.88
CA ASP A 439 10.62 21.17 3.05
C ASP A 439 11.66 20.63 2.07
N PHE A 440 12.81 20.17 2.59
CA PHE A 440 13.91 19.67 1.74
C PHE A 440 14.79 18.67 2.46
N VAL A 441 15.57 17.93 1.67
CA VAL A 441 16.53 16.94 2.16
C VAL A 441 17.95 17.26 1.68
N VAL A 442 18.95 16.85 2.47
CA VAL A 442 20.35 16.82 2.09
C VAL A 442 20.76 15.36 1.96
N THR A 443 21.35 15.00 0.84
CA THR A 443 21.78 13.63 0.53
C THR A 443 23.30 13.52 0.43
N ASP A 444 23.84 12.32 0.63
CA ASP A 444 25.28 12.05 0.53
C ASP A 444 25.79 11.95 -0.91
N LYS A 445 24.89 11.80 -1.89
CA LYS A 445 25.19 11.71 -3.32
C LYS A 445 24.22 12.54 -4.14
N ASP A 446 24.67 13.01 -5.28
CA ASP A 446 23.81 13.67 -6.26
C ASP A 446 23.03 12.63 -7.07
N TYR A 447 21.73 12.61 -6.88
CA TYR A 447 20.78 11.72 -7.56
C TYR A 447 20.87 11.82 -9.09
N PHE A 448 21.14 13.00 -9.63
CA PHE A 448 21.14 13.22 -11.08
C PHE A 448 22.41 12.75 -11.78
N THR A 449 23.52 12.68 -11.07
CA THR A 449 24.85 12.43 -11.66
C THR A 449 25.50 11.12 -11.21
N CYS A 450 25.06 10.52 -10.11
CA CYS A 450 25.58 9.21 -9.67
C CYS A 450 25.27 8.11 -10.69
N VAL A 451 26.02 7.01 -10.71
CA VAL A 451 25.68 5.84 -11.52
C VAL A 451 24.39 5.18 -11.01
N GLU A 452 23.69 4.48 -11.90
CA GLU A 452 22.34 3.95 -11.58
C GLU A 452 22.36 3.01 -10.38
N GLU A 453 23.36 2.16 -10.25
CA GLU A 453 23.54 1.20 -9.17
C GLU A 453 23.77 1.85 -7.79
N GLU A 454 24.08 3.15 -7.79
CA GLU A 454 24.24 3.92 -6.55
C GLU A 454 22.96 4.64 -6.11
N ILE A 455 21.96 4.75 -6.99
CA ILE A 455 20.68 5.40 -6.64
C ILE A 455 20.04 4.79 -5.39
N PRO A 456 19.84 3.45 -5.28
CA PRO A 456 19.19 2.86 -4.10
C PRO A 456 20.03 2.97 -2.82
N LYS A 457 21.33 3.30 -2.95
CA LYS A 457 22.27 3.47 -1.83
C LYS A 457 22.41 4.92 -1.36
N ILE A 458 21.72 5.86 -1.99
CA ILE A 458 21.70 7.26 -1.56
C ILE A 458 21.14 7.34 -0.14
N ARG A 459 21.87 8.02 0.74
CA ARG A 459 21.46 8.23 2.12
C ARG A 459 21.04 9.67 2.32
N VAL A 460 19.93 9.84 3.01
CA VAL A 460 19.53 11.15 3.51
C VAL A 460 20.38 11.49 4.73
N LEU A 461 21.08 12.60 4.66
CA LEU A 461 21.89 13.14 5.75
C LEU A 461 21.05 14.03 6.67
N LYS A 462 20.15 14.83 6.10
CA LYS A 462 19.26 15.70 6.86
C LYS A 462 17.92 15.85 6.19
N THR A 463 16.86 15.95 7.00
CA THR A 463 15.48 16.24 6.56
C THR A 463 14.99 17.48 7.28
N TYR A 464 14.53 18.46 6.49
CA TYR A 464 13.97 19.72 6.97
C TYR A 464 12.49 19.83 6.60
N ILE A 465 11.68 20.28 7.54
CA ILE A 465 10.24 20.55 7.33
C ILE A 465 9.95 21.99 7.79
N GLY A 466 9.47 22.83 6.88
CA GLY A 466 9.27 24.25 7.17
C GLY A 466 10.53 25.00 7.58
N GLY A 467 11.72 24.50 7.18
CA GLY A 467 13.03 25.04 7.56
C GLY A 467 13.55 24.51 8.91
N GLU A 468 12.77 23.72 9.64
CA GLU A 468 13.20 23.09 10.89
C GLU A 468 13.89 21.76 10.60
N LEU A 469 15.04 21.50 11.26
CA LEU A 469 15.76 20.23 11.17
C LEU A 469 15.01 19.14 11.95
N CYS A 470 14.40 18.18 11.24
CA CYS A 470 13.63 17.10 11.83
C CYS A 470 14.40 15.77 11.93
N TYR A 471 15.42 15.57 11.08
CA TYR A 471 16.29 14.40 11.09
C TYR A 471 17.71 14.76 10.70
N SER A 472 18.70 14.16 11.38
CA SER A 472 20.11 14.19 11.02
C SER A 472 20.70 12.80 11.17
N ALA A 473 21.30 12.27 10.10
CA ALA A 473 22.19 11.13 10.17
C ALA A 473 23.51 11.65 10.76
N GLU A 474 23.91 11.14 11.91
CA GLU A 474 25.19 11.49 12.53
C GLU A 474 26.39 11.01 11.70
#